data_1061138ffacc8f25b31af8a7ae2c88c8
#
_entry.id   1061138ffacc8f25b31af8a7ae2c88c8
#
_cell.length_a   1.000
_cell.length_b   1.000
_cell.length_c   1.000
_cell.angle_alpha   90.00
_cell.angle_beta   90.00
_cell.angle_gamma   90.00
#
_symmetry.space_group_name_H-M   'P 1'
#
loop_
_entity.id
_entity.type
_entity.pdbx_description
1 polymer ?
#
loop_
_entity_poly.entity_id
_entity_poly.type
_entity_poly.pdbx_seq_one_letter_code
_entity_poly.pdbx_strand_id
1 'polypeptide(L)'
;MQYNSAPSLLDLQLLSTLGSILNTLPLVNGIVAELPLANILSLSNQSNVKYISLDRTLSPTLSNAAPAVNAFAAWQSGYTGAGIGVAIVDSGVRSHPDLNGGLLGGSRVVWNQSFVPANGSASDQFGHGTHVAGLIASNGMSSTGSKYSKTFEGIAPKANIINLGVLDQNGAGSDSAVILAISTAITLKPLFNIRVLNLSLGRPVYESYKLDPLCQAVEMAWKNGIVVVVAAGNNGRYQPTNGYATVTSPGNDPYVITVGAMKPMGTPTRVDDLIASYSSKGPTAIDAVAKPDIVAPGNLLVSLEAPNSTLYNGYPGNRVPYNFYMNGGSTAPSSTYFTLSGTSMATGVVSGVVADLLQKTPNLTPDQVKARLMKTAWKSFPAYSSTTDPTTGITYTDQYDVFTVGAGYVDLEAALNNTDVAKGTAISPVASYNANNGYVYLTDSPSAVWNTSSTWSNSAVWGSSQFMVGAPASAMSGSPLWGCNEEPWGSNVLWGSNVLWGSNVLWGSNVLWGSNVLWGSNVNGGEQ
;
A
#
# COMPACT_ATOMS: atom_id res chain seq x y z
N MET A 1 16.66 33.17 7.35
CA MET A 1 16.26 34.53 6.87
C MET A 1 16.94 34.80 5.57
N GLN A 2 16.26 35.37 4.59
CA GLN A 2 16.79 35.83 3.32
C GLN A 2 16.68 37.35 3.25
N TYR A 3 17.69 37.99 2.71
CA TYR A 3 17.80 39.44 2.57
C TYR A 3 17.69 39.89 1.10
N ASN A 4 17.34 41.16 0.87
CA ASN A 4 17.25 41.72 -0.47
C ASN A 4 18.64 41.87 -1.14
N SER A 5 19.70 41.99 -0.33
CA SER A 5 21.11 42.03 -0.74
C SER A 5 21.94 41.23 0.28
N ALA A 6 23.24 41.07 0.06
CA ALA A 6 24.11 40.41 1.01
C ALA A 6 23.95 41.02 2.42
N PRO A 7 23.76 40.20 3.49
CA PRO A 7 23.60 40.70 4.85
C PRO A 7 24.79 41.57 5.26
N SER A 8 24.48 42.73 5.87
CA SER A 8 25.48 43.64 6.41
C SER A 8 26.00 43.19 7.78
N LEU A 9 27.12 43.82 8.22
CA LEU A 9 27.62 43.61 9.60
C LEU A 9 26.57 43.96 10.66
N LEU A 10 25.72 44.96 10.39
CA LEU A 10 24.65 45.36 11.29
C LEU A 10 23.57 44.27 11.39
N ASP A 11 23.24 43.61 10.29
CA ASP A 11 22.29 42.49 10.27
C ASP A 11 22.82 41.31 11.08
N LEU A 12 24.11 41.00 10.93
CA LEU A 12 24.75 39.94 11.72
C LEU A 12 24.79 40.28 13.23
N GLN A 13 25.11 41.51 13.57
CA GLN A 13 25.11 41.99 14.96
C GLN A 13 23.69 41.94 15.58
N LEU A 14 22.69 42.40 14.83
CA LEU A 14 21.30 42.33 15.28
C LEU A 14 20.86 40.87 15.57
N LEU A 15 21.11 39.97 14.65
CA LEU A 15 20.76 38.56 14.83
C LEU A 15 21.50 37.92 16.01
N SER A 16 22.78 38.24 16.19
CA SER A 16 23.57 37.69 17.30
C SER A 16 23.14 38.22 18.67
N THR A 17 22.46 39.39 18.74
CA THR A 17 21.85 39.88 19.97
C THR A 17 20.49 39.25 20.28
N LEU A 18 19.80 38.75 19.26
CA LEU A 18 18.46 38.20 19.38
C LEU A 18 18.45 36.67 19.45
N GLY A 19 19.57 36.01 19.11
CA GLY A 19 19.71 34.55 19.11
C GLY A 19 21.10 34.12 18.64
N SER A 20 21.20 32.92 18.07
CA SER A 20 22.45 32.33 17.63
C SER A 20 22.48 32.22 16.09
N ILE A 21 23.51 32.77 15.45
CA ILE A 21 23.76 32.56 14.03
C ILE A 21 24.43 31.20 13.86
N LEU A 22 23.80 30.31 13.10
CA LEU A 22 24.29 28.96 12.83
C LEU A 22 25.12 28.89 11.54
N ASN A 23 24.70 29.62 10.49
CA ASN A 23 25.41 29.63 9.21
C ASN A 23 25.05 30.84 8.34
N THR A 24 25.87 31.14 7.33
CA THR A 24 25.57 32.13 6.29
C THR A 24 25.41 31.41 4.96
N LEU A 25 24.45 31.87 4.14
CA LEU A 25 24.11 31.31 2.83
C LEU A 25 24.31 32.36 1.73
N PRO A 26 25.57 32.61 1.28
CA PRO A 26 25.88 33.71 0.36
C PRO A 26 25.14 33.59 -0.98
N LEU A 27 24.89 32.37 -1.46
CA LEU A 27 24.21 32.12 -2.74
C LEU A 27 22.80 32.71 -2.82
N VAL A 28 22.12 32.81 -1.66
CA VAL A 28 20.74 33.32 -1.57
C VAL A 28 20.63 34.56 -0.69
N ASN A 29 21.75 35.21 -0.37
CA ASN A 29 21.82 36.34 0.58
C ASN A 29 21.13 35.99 1.90
N GLY A 30 21.39 34.82 2.42
CA GLY A 30 20.67 34.25 3.57
C GLY A 30 21.56 34.07 4.81
N ILE A 31 20.90 34.00 5.96
CA ILE A 31 21.46 33.61 7.26
C ILE A 31 20.58 32.54 7.90
N VAL A 32 21.20 31.48 8.39
CA VAL A 32 20.57 30.50 9.27
C VAL A 32 20.81 30.91 10.70
N ALA A 33 19.75 31.12 11.46
CA ALA A 33 19.83 31.52 12.86
C ALA A 33 18.75 30.81 13.70
N GLU A 34 19.10 30.53 14.94
CA GLU A 34 18.16 30.08 15.97
C GLU A 34 17.67 31.30 16.75
N LEU A 35 16.37 31.57 16.67
CA LEU A 35 15.75 32.78 17.15
C LEU A 35 14.49 32.46 17.96
N PRO A 36 14.23 33.14 19.08
CA PRO A 36 12.95 33.09 19.77
C PRO A 36 11.80 33.50 18.84
N LEU A 37 10.68 32.76 18.88
CA LEU A 37 9.53 33.00 18.01
C LEU A 37 9.00 34.45 18.14
N ALA A 38 9.07 35.05 19.34
CA ALA A 38 8.66 36.41 19.58
C ALA A 38 9.41 37.46 18.74
N ASN A 39 10.63 37.16 18.30
CA ASN A 39 11.45 38.09 17.53
C ASN A 39 11.20 38.02 16.01
N ILE A 40 10.49 37.00 15.52
CA ILE A 40 10.30 36.76 14.09
C ILE A 40 9.50 37.88 13.43
N LEU A 41 8.44 38.37 14.09
CA LEU A 41 7.59 39.42 13.54
C LEU A 41 8.34 40.76 13.43
N SER A 42 9.14 41.13 14.41
CA SER A 42 9.94 42.35 14.38
C SER A 42 11.03 42.29 13.32
N LEU A 43 11.65 41.13 13.13
CA LEU A 43 12.66 40.91 12.10
C LEU A 43 12.06 40.88 10.69
N SER A 44 10.85 40.33 10.52
CA SER A 44 10.17 40.30 9.21
C SER A 44 9.78 41.69 8.71
N ASN A 45 9.67 42.69 9.59
CA ASN A 45 9.33 44.07 9.28
C ASN A 45 10.57 44.94 8.90
N GLN A 46 11.78 44.38 8.98
CA GLN A 46 12.98 45.11 8.54
C GLN A 46 12.98 45.26 7.04
N SER A 47 13.30 46.47 6.56
CA SER A 47 13.20 46.82 5.12
C SER A 47 14.16 46.03 4.21
N ASN A 48 15.28 45.54 4.75
CA ASN A 48 16.27 44.72 4.04
C ASN A 48 15.97 43.21 4.11
N VAL A 49 15.03 42.77 4.95
CA VAL A 49 14.62 41.36 5.05
C VAL A 49 13.60 41.04 3.94
N LYS A 50 13.95 40.09 3.09
CA LYS A 50 13.10 39.64 1.99
C LYS A 50 12.09 38.59 2.43
N TYR A 51 12.54 37.61 3.23
CA TYR A 51 11.73 36.47 3.65
C TYR A 51 12.35 35.76 4.86
N ILE A 52 11.50 35.26 5.73
CA ILE A 52 11.89 34.39 6.86
C ILE A 52 11.14 33.07 6.71
N SER A 53 11.89 31.97 6.60
CA SER A 53 11.37 30.60 6.60
C SER A 53 12.01 29.80 7.72
N LEU A 54 11.35 28.76 8.15
CA LEU A 54 12.01 27.73 8.96
C LEU A 54 13.13 27.09 8.14
N ASP A 55 14.25 26.79 8.79
CA ASP A 55 15.24 25.86 8.28
C ASP A 55 14.67 24.45 8.44
N ARG A 56 14.11 23.95 7.33
CA ARG A 56 13.46 22.65 7.32
C ARG A 56 14.52 21.58 7.12
N THR A 57 14.50 20.57 7.97
CA THR A 57 15.30 19.37 7.77
C THR A 57 14.93 18.76 6.42
N LEU A 58 15.87 18.75 5.50
CA LEU A 58 15.78 17.96 4.28
C LEU A 58 16.06 16.52 4.72
N SER A 59 15.03 15.78 5.03
CA SER A 59 15.15 14.33 5.12
C SER A 59 15.48 13.80 3.72
N PRO A 60 16.39 12.81 3.58
CA PRO A 60 16.54 12.10 2.33
C PRO A 60 15.14 11.68 1.91
N THR A 61 14.77 11.93 0.65
CA THR A 61 13.47 11.50 0.13
C THR A 61 13.52 9.97 0.05
N LEU A 62 13.20 9.32 1.17
CA LEU A 62 12.75 7.95 1.22
C LEU A 62 11.60 7.79 0.22
N SER A 63 11.37 6.58 -0.26
CA SER A 63 10.16 6.36 -1.05
C SER A 63 8.99 7.02 -0.32
N ASN A 64 8.16 7.77 -1.00
CA ASN A 64 7.05 8.53 -0.39
C ASN A 64 6.12 7.64 0.47
N ALA A 65 6.25 6.32 0.39
CA ALA A 65 5.49 5.35 1.16
C ALA A 65 5.77 5.42 2.67
N ALA A 66 7.03 5.46 3.10
CA ALA A 66 7.36 5.42 4.53
C ALA A 66 6.84 6.65 5.30
N PRO A 67 7.02 7.90 4.82
CA PRO A 67 6.43 9.07 5.48
C PRO A 67 4.89 9.07 5.40
N ALA A 68 4.29 8.67 4.28
CA ALA A 68 2.83 8.67 4.14
C ALA A 68 2.12 7.74 5.15
N VAL A 69 2.77 6.66 5.59
CA VAL A 69 2.25 5.76 6.61
C VAL A 69 2.81 6.02 8.01
N ASN A 70 3.59 7.10 8.22
CA ASN A 70 4.25 7.46 9.49
C ASN A 70 5.24 6.38 10.00
N ALA A 71 5.94 5.68 9.11
CA ALA A 71 6.90 4.63 9.50
C ALA A 71 8.11 5.19 10.27
N PHE A 72 8.49 6.45 10.06
CA PHE A 72 9.58 7.09 10.79
C PHE A 72 9.37 7.13 12.30
N ALA A 73 8.14 7.37 12.76
CA ALA A 73 7.81 7.36 14.17
C ALA A 73 8.02 5.97 14.80
N ALA A 74 7.71 4.90 14.04
CA ALA A 74 7.99 3.54 14.45
C ALA A 74 9.49 3.27 14.57
N TRP A 75 10.27 3.67 13.57
CA TRP A 75 11.72 3.47 13.54
C TRP A 75 12.44 4.25 14.65
N GLN A 76 12.04 5.49 14.91
CA GLN A 76 12.55 6.29 16.05
C GLN A 76 12.26 5.61 17.39
N SER A 77 11.15 4.87 17.47
CA SER A 77 10.78 4.10 18.66
C SER A 77 11.40 2.69 18.69
N GLY A 78 12.25 2.33 17.70
CA GLY A 78 12.94 1.04 17.62
C GLY A 78 12.11 -0.10 16.98
N TYR A 79 10.92 0.19 16.45
CA TYR A 79 10.07 -0.80 15.78
C TYR A 79 10.39 -0.83 14.30
N THR A 80 10.99 -1.91 13.85
CA THR A 80 11.56 -2.11 12.51
C THR A 80 11.30 -3.52 11.97
N GLY A 81 10.32 -4.23 12.54
CA GLY A 81 9.98 -5.61 12.20
C GLY A 81 10.94 -6.67 12.75
N ALA A 82 11.87 -6.29 13.64
CA ALA A 82 12.88 -7.22 14.15
C ALA A 82 12.23 -8.43 14.84
N GLY A 83 12.68 -9.64 14.48
CA GLY A 83 12.17 -10.90 15.01
C GLY A 83 10.84 -11.38 14.41
N ILE A 84 10.23 -10.61 13.51
CA ILE A 84 8.99 -10.99 12.82
C ILE A 84 9.32 -11.63 11.48
N GLY A 85 8.74 -12.82 11.22
CA GLY A 85 8.75 -13.47 9.91
C GLY A 85 7.58 -12.99 9.04
N VAL A 86 7.88 -12.56 7.82
CA VAL A 86 6.90 -12.22 6.79
C VAL A 86 7.02 -13.23 5.66
N ALA A 87 5.98 -14.03 5.44
CA ALA A 87 5.92 -14.94 4.31
C ALA A 87 5.41 -14.16 3.08
N ILE A 88 6.18 -14.21 2.00
CA ILE A 88 5.84 -13.58 0.71
C ILE A 88 5.49 -14.70 -0.27
N VAL A 89 4.23 -14.75 -0.67
CA VAL A 89 3.71 -15.69 -1.67
C VAL A 89 3.57 -14.93 -2.98
N ASP A 90 4.57 -15.06 -3.86
CA ASP A 90 4.73 -14.22 -5.06
C ASP A 90 5.58 -14.94 -6.13
N SER A 91 6.24 -14.23 -7.03
CA SER A 91 7.11 -14.76 -8.09
C SER A 91 8.48 -15.25 -7.60
N GLY A 92 8.75 -15.11 -6.31
CA GLY A 92 10.05 -15.40 -5.72
C GLY A 92 10.74 -14.15 -5.19
N VAL A 93 11.90 -14.32 -4.57
CA VAL A 93 12.74 -13.22 -4.09
C VAL A 93 14.17 -13.47 -4.54
N ARG A 94 14.75 -12.50 -5.23
CA ARG A 94 16.15 -12.54 -5.63
C ARG A 94 17.07 -12.08 -4.51
N SER A 95 18.27 -12.66 -4.44
CA SER A 95 19.30 -12.17 -3.52
C SER A 95 19.63 -10.71 -3.82
N HIS A 96 19.58 -9.87 -2.81
CA HIS A 96 19.87 -8.44 -2.91
C HIS A 96 20.62 -7.95 -1.65
N PRO A 97 21.63 -7.05 -1.78
CA PRO A 97 22.36 -6.53 -0.63
C PRO A 97 21.47 -5.93 0.46
N ASP A 98 20.40 -5.24 0.06
CA ASP A 98 19.44 -4.59 0.98
C ASP A 98 18.56 -5.58 1.76
N LEU A 99 18.61 -6.87 1.43
CA LEU A 99 17.99 -7.95 2.20
C LEU A 99 18.99 -8.70 3.09
N ASN A 100 20.22 -8.20 3.22
CA ASN A 100 21.21 -8.71 4.16
C ASN A 100 21.11 -7.99 5.53
N GLY A 101 22.00 -8.36 6.46
CA GLY A 101 21.99 -7.79 7.83
C GLY A 101 21.14 -8.59 8.82
N GLY A 102 20.83 -9.86 8.50
CA GLY A 102 20.29 -10.81 9.44
C GLY A 102 21.29 -11.20 10.53
N LEU A 103 21.01 -12.28 11.27
CA LEU A 103 21.89 -12.80 12.29
C LEU A 103 23.29 -13.03 11.71
N LEU A 104 24.33 -12.50 12.37
CA LEU A 104 25.74 -12.53 11.93
C LEU A 104 25.99 -11.85 10.55
N GLY A 105 25.13 -10.91 10.14
CA GLY A 105 25.29 -10.19 8.87
C GLY A 105 24.81 -10.96 7.62
N GLY A 106 24.20 -12.12 7.80
CA GLY A 106 23.67 -12.95 6.70
C GLY A 106 22.40 -12.40 6.06
N SER A 107 21.84 -13.16 5.13
CA SER A 107 20.58 -12.84 4.48
C SER A 107 19.40 -12.86 5.46
N ARG A 108 18.47 -11.91 5.32
CA ARG A 108 17.17 -11.93 6.01
C ARG A 108 16.10 -12.70 5.23
N VAL A 109 16.42 -13.19 4.04
CA VAL A 109 15.62 -14.23 3.37
C VAL A 109 16.03 -15.56 3.97
N VAL A 110 15.31 -15.99 5.01
CA VAL A 110 15.67 -17.13 5.87
C VAL A 110 15.12 -18.46 5.39
N TRP A 111 14.20 -18.45 4.42
CA TRP A 111 13.64 -19.61 3.76
C TRP A 111 13.32 -19.31 2.31
N ASN A 112 13.59 -20.29 1.43
CA ASN A 112 13.29 -20.19 0.00
C ASN A 112 12.69 -21.50 -0.49
N GLN A 113 11.50 -21.43 -1.09
CA GLN A 113 10.83 -22.58 -1.68
C GLN A 113 10.02 -22.17 -2.92
N SER A 114 10.12 -22.97 -3.99
CA SER A 114 9.28 -22.81 -5.19
C SER A 114 8.18 -23.86 -5.22
N PHE A 115 7.00 -23.44 -5.64
CA PHE A 115 5.83 -24.28 -5.92
C PHE A 115 5.47 -24.27 -7.40
N VAL A 116 6.31 -23.67 -8.23
CA VAL A 116 6.15 -23.65 -9.70
C VAL A 116 6.74 -24.94 -10.26
N PRO A 117 5.94 -25.81 -10.90
CA PRO A 117 6.38 -27.15 -11.33
C PRO A 117 7.60 -27.17 -12.26
N ALA A 118 7.72 -26.15 -13.13
CA ALA A 118 8.80 -26.04 -14.10
C ALA A 118 10.06 -25.35 -13.55
N ASN A 119 10.03 -24.85 -12.32
CA ASN A 119 11.07 -24.00 -11.77
C ASN A 119 11.59 -24.56 -10.44
N GLY A 120 12.73 -25.23 -10.48
CA GLY A 120 13.38 -25.77 -9.26
C GLY A 120 13.96 -24.69 -8.33
N SER A 121 13.88 -23.41 -8.69
CA SER A 121 14.43 -22.29 -7.94
C SER A 121 13.33 -21.32 -7.53
N ALA A 122 13.35 -20.87 -6.28
CA ALA A 122 12.53 -19.77 -5.77
C ALA A 122 13.13 -18.38 -6.06
N SER A 123 14.16 -18.29 -6.90
CA SER A 123 14.72 -17.03 -7.37
C SER A 123 13.74 -16.38 -8.34
N ASP A 124 13.46 -15.11 -8.11
CA ASP A 124 12.49 -14.32 -8.87
C ASP A 124 12.90 -14.17 -10.35
N GLN A 125 12.16 -14.81 -11.22
CA GLN A 125 12.35 -14.71 -12.68
C GLN A 125 11.42 -13.66 -13.30
N PHE A 126 10.33 -13.31 -12.64
CA PHE A 126 9.40 -12.28 -13.09
C PHE A 126 9.82 -10.88 -12.67
N GLY A 127 10.24 -10.69 -11.40
CA GLY A 127 10.74 -9.42 -10.85
C GLY A 127 9.78 -8.71 -9.89
N HIS A 128 8.57 -9.26 -9.69
CA HIS A 128 7.55 -8.64 -8.84
C HIS A 128 7.77 -8.93 -7.35
N GLY A 129 8.02 -10.18 -6.97
CA GLY A 129 8.19 -10.57 -5.58
C GLY A 129 9.43 -9.94 -4.92
N THR A 130 10.51 -9.74 -5.67
CA THR A 130 11.69 -9.01 -5.19
C THR A 130 11.37 -7.56 -4.86
N HIS A 131 10.57 -6.91 -5.70
CA HIS A 131 10.11 -5.54 -5.47
C HIS A 131 9.24 -5.46 -4.21
N VAL A 132 8.28 -6.37 -4.06
CA VAL A 132 7.42 -6.48 -2.86
C VAL A 132 8.27 -6.73 -1.60
N ALA A 133 9.25 -7.65 -1.67
CA ALA A 133 10.16 -7.92 -0.54
C ALA A 133 10.93 -6.66 -0.11
N GLY A 134 11.33 -5.83 -1.07
CA GLY A 134 11.99 -4.56 -0.78
C GLY A 134 11.08 -3.55 -0.08
N LEU A 135 9.81 -3.42 -0.51
CA LEU A 135 8.83 -2.54 0.16
C LEU A 135 8.56 -2.97 1.61
N ILE A 136 8.62 -4.27 1.88
CA ILE A 136 8.48 -4.82 3.22
C ILE A 136 9.75 -4.59 4.04
N ALA A 137 10.92 -5.01 3.52
CA ALA A 137 12.08 -5.31 4.36
C ALA A 137 13.45 -4.84 3.81
N SER A 138 13.52 -4.00 2.78
CA SER A 138 14.80 -3.39 2.38
C SER A 138 15.40 -2.60 3.54
N ASN A 139 16.71 -2.75 3.79
CA ASN A 139 17.43 -1.92 4.76
C ASN A 139 18.15 -0.73 4.09
N GLY A 140 17.95 -0.52 2.81
CA GLY A 140 18.52 0.61 2.07
C GLY A 140 20.04 0.62 1.96
N MET A 141 20.72 -0.48 2.25
CA MET A 141 22.20 -0.54 2.28
C MET A 141 22.84 -0.04 0.97
N SER A 142 22.21 -0.33 -0.18
CA SER A 142 22.69 0.06 -1.51
C SER A 142 22.40 1.53 -1.86
N SER A 143 21.71 2.26 -0.98
CA SER A 143 21.37 3.68 -1.17
C SER A 143 21.57 4.54 0.08
N THR A 144 22.39 4.07 1.04
CA THR A 144 22.71 4.78 2.29
C THR A 144 24.15 5.28 2.29
N GLY A 145 24.38 6.47 2.84
CA GLY A 145 25.69 7.10 3.00
C GLY A 145 25.83 8.40 2.21
N SER A 146 26.97 9.10 2.38
CA SER A 146 27.19 10.46 1.86
C SER A 146 27.14 10.60 0.32
N LYS A 147 27.27 9.49 -0.40
CA LYS A 147 27.16 9.46 -1.86
C LYS A 147 25.70 9.48 -2.36
N TYR A 148 24.73 9.26 -1.49
CA TYR A 148 23.34 9.12 -1.85
C TYR A 148 22.52 10.31 -1.37
N SER A 149 21.58 10.73 -2.21
CA SER A 149 20.59 11.77 -1.91
C SER A 149 19.27 11.20 -1.42
N LYS A 150 19.05 9.90 -1.61
CA LYS A 150 17.85 9.17 -1.18
C LYS A 150 18.24 7.77 -0.70
N THR A 151 17.53 7.27 0.31
CA THR A 151 17.65 5.90 0.81
C THR A 151 16.31 5.18 0.59
N PHE A 152 16.36 3.95 0.07
CA PHE A 152 15.16 3.13 -0.19
C PHE A 152 15.05 2.00 0.84
N GLU A 153 14.45 2.32 1.97
CA GLU A 153 14.14 1.33 3.02
C GLU A 153 12.71 0.80 2.87
N GLY A 154 12.49 -0.44 3.22
CA GLY A 154 11.16 -1.00 3.43
C GLY A 154 10.57 -0.55 4.77
N ILE A 155 9.29 -0.77 4.96
CA ILE A 155 8.61 -0.34 6.18
C ILE A 155 9.14 -1.06 7.43
N ALA A 156 9.44 -2.35 7.32
CA ALA A 156 9.99 -3.18 8.40
C ALA A 156 11.42 -3.67 8.06
N PRO A 157 12.44 -2.77 8.07
CA PRO A 157 13.76 -3.05 7.49
C PRO A 157 14.58 -4.13 8.24
N LYS A 158 14.09 -4.66 9.34
CA LYS A 158 14.70 -5.78 10.07
C LYS A 158 13.82 -7.04 10.13
N ALA A 159 12.69 -7.09 9.42
CA ALA A 159 11.89 -8.29 9.31
C ALA A 159 12.64 -9.41 8.55
N ASN A 160 12.34 -10.65 8.90
CA ASN A 160 12.81 -11.84 8.16
C ASN A 160 11.82 -12.19 7.06
N ILE A 161 12.32 -12.61 5.91
CA ILE A 161 11.51 -12.98 4.75
C ILE A 161 11.52 -14.49 4.58
N ILE A 162 10.33 -15.05 4.42
CA ILE A 162 10.10 -16.43 4.01
C ILE A 162 9.58 -16.38 2.57
N ASN A 163 10.43 -16.72 1.62
CA ASN A 163 10.16 -16.65 0.20
C ASN A 163 9.47 -17.93 -0.28
N LEU A 164 8.24 -17.79 -0.77
CA LEU A 164 7.39 -18.87 -1.27
C LEU A 164 6.98 -18.55 -2.72
N GLY A 165 7.77 -18.99 -3.69
CA GLY A 165 7.57 -18.72 -5.11
C GLY A 165 6.42 -19.54 -5.69
N VAL A 166 5.35 -18.89 -6.16
CA VAL A 166 4.16 -19.50 -6.74
C VAL A 166 3.87 -19.02 -8.17
N LEU A 167 4.52 -17.93 -8.61
CA LEU A 167 4.36 -17.38 -9.95
C LEU A 167 5.59 -17.68 -10.79
N ASP A 168 5.38 -18.02 -12.05
CA ASP A 168 6.43 -18.31 -13.03
C ASP A 168 7.07 -17.02 -13.59
N GLN A 169 7.92 -17.17 -14.59
CA GLN A 169 8.58 -16.05 -15.28
C GLN A 169 7.63 -15.10 -16.01
N ASN A 170 6.38 -15.48 -16.21
CA ASN A 170 5.35 -14.67 -16.85
C ASN A 170 4.44 -14.00 -15.80
N GLY A 171 4.71 -14.23 -14.50
CA GLY A 171 3.84 -13.77 -13.41
C GLY A 171 2.56 -14.59 -13.27
N ALA A 172 2.49 -15.78 -13.85
CA ALA A 172 1.34 -16.68 -13.78
C ALA A 172 1.56 -17.80 -12.75
N GLY A 173 0.48 -18.17 -12.06
CA GLY A 173 0.48 -19.23 -11.05
C GLY A 173 -0.84 -20.00 -11.02
N SER A 174 -0.99 -20.88 -10.04
CA SER A 174 -2.20 -21.65 -9.82
C SER A 174 -2.67 -21.58 -8.37
N ASP A 175 -3.97 -21.70 -8.13
CA ASP A 175 -4.56 -21.77 -6.79
C ASP A 175 -3.89 -22.85 -5.95
N SER A 176 -3.63 -24.03 -6.53
CA SER A 176 -2.99 -25.14 -5.82
C SER A 176 -1.57 -24.78 -5.34
N ALA A 177 -0.78 -24.07 -6.14
CA ALA A 177 0.55 -23.60 -5.73
C ALA A 177 0.46 -22.61 -4.56
N VAL A 178 -0.49 -21.66 -4.62
CA VAL A 178 -0.73 -20.69 -3.54
C VAL A 178 -1.20 -21.38 -2.26
N ILE A 179 -2.13 -22.33 -2.35
CA ILE A 179 -2.65 -23.10 -1.20
C ILE A 179 -1.51 -23.89 -0.55
N LEU A 180 -0.64 -24.54 -1.33
CA LEU A 180 0.53 -25.25 -0.82
C LEU A 180 1.53 -24.30 -0.13
N ALA A 181 1.76 -23.11 -0.69
CA ALA A 181 2.60 -22.09 -0.09
C ALA A 181 2.03 -21.60 1.24
N ILE A 182 0.72 -21.35 1.32
CA ILE A 182 0.03 -20.99 2.57
C ILE A 182 0.17 -22.09 3.62
N SER A 183 -0.05 -23.35 3.25
CA SER A 183 0.12 -24.50 4.14
C SER A 183 1.55 -24.59 4.67
N THR A 184 2.55 -24.32 3.81
CA THR A 184 3.96 -24.28 4.18
C THR A 184 4.24 -23.14 5.16
N ALA A 185 3.69 -21.94 4.94
CA ALA A 185 3.83 -20.81 5.86
C ALA A 185 3.27 -21.14 7.26
N ILE A 186 2.11 -21.81 7.33
CA ILE A 186 1.52 -22.27 8.59
C ILE A 186 2.46 -23.26 9.29
N THR A 187 3.01 -24.22 8.56
CA THR A 187 3.92 -25.24 9.10
C THR A 187 5.23 -24.62 9.61
N LEU A 188 5.78 -23.65 8.88
CA LEU A 188 7.03 -22.96 9.23
C LEU A 188 6.87 -21.86 10.29
N LYS A 189 5.63 -21.50 10.63
CA LYS A 189 5.35 -20.42 11.59
C LYS A 189 6.13 -20.53 12.90
N PRO A 190 6.17 -21.68 13.61
CA PRO A 190 6.88 -21.75 14.87
C PRO A 190 8.41 -21.64 14.72
N LEU A 191 8.96 -22.04 13.58
CA LEU A 191 10.40 -22.00 13.32
C LEU A 191 10.92 -20.60 13.03
N PHE A 192 10.15 -19.81 12.27
CA PHE A 192 10.55 -18.48 11.78
C PHE A 192 9.72 -17.34 12.34
N ASN A 193 8.89 -17.60 13.36
CA ASN A 193 7.94 -16.62 13.92
C ASN A 193 7.15 -15.89 12.82
N ILE A 194 6.58 -16.67 11.87
CA ILE A 194 5.79 -16.10 10.78
C ILE A 194 4.51 -15.51 11.36
N ARG A 195 4.37 -14.20 11.27
CA ARG A 195 3.23 -13.46 11.79
C ARG A 195 2.43 -12.76 10.69
N VAL A 196 3.03 -12.61 9.52
CA VAL A 196 2.44 -11.92 8.37
C VAL A 196 2.56 -12.81 7.14
N LEU A 197 1.49 -12.90 6.36
CA LEU A 197 1.45 -13.51 5.03
C LEU A 197 1.06 -12.43 4.03
N ASN A 198 1.96 -12.11 3.10
CA ASN A 198 1.73 -11.15 2.02
C ASN A 198 1.31 -11.89 0.75
N LEU A 199 0.15 -11.53 0.23
CA LEU A 199 -0.42 -12.02 -1.03
C LEU A 199 -0.64 -10.84 -1.98
N SER A 200 0.43 -10.44 -2.68
CA SER A 200 0.37 -9.40 -3.72
C SER A 200 -0.12 -9.97 -5.05
N LEU A 201 -1.14 -10.83 -4.99
CA LEU A 201 -1.67 -11.60 -6.12
C LEU A 201 -3.20 -11.79 -6.00
N GLY A 202 -3.84 -12.18 -7.08
CA GLY A 202 -5.27 -12.47 -7.08
C GLY A 202 -5.77 -12.93 -8.46
N ARG A 203 -6.99 -13.41 -8.51
CA ARG A 203 -7.71 -13.80 -9.72
C ARG A 203 -9.17 -13.32 -9.67
N PRO A 204 -9.91 -13.31 -10.78
CA PRO A 204 -11.34 -13.02 -10.74
C PRO A 204 -12.09 -13.91 -9.75
N VAL A 205 -13.16 -13.37 -9.18
CA VAL A 205 -14.05 -14.11 -8.26
C VAL A 205 -15.01 -14.95 -9.10
N TYR A 206 -14.94 -16.27 -8.95
CA TYR A 206 -15.79 -17.22 -9.68
C TYR A 206 -16.88 -17.84 -8.79
N GLU A 207 -16.67 -17.84 -7.49
CA GLU A 207 -17.58 -18.43 -6.49
C GLU A 207 -17.55 -17.61 -5.19
N SER A 208 -18.52 -17.90 -4.31
CA SER A 208 -18.52 -17.33 -2.96
C SER A 208 -17.21 -17.68 -2.22
N TYR A 209 -16.69 -16.72 -1.43
CA TYR A 209 -15.51 -16.97 -0.60
C TYR A 209 -15.67 -18.21 0.29
N LYS A 210 -16.91 -18.56 0.65
CA LYS A 210 -17.23 -19.74 1.48
C LYS A 210 -16.90 -21.06 0.79
N LEU A 211 -16.93 -21.07 -0.54
CA LEU A 211 -16.69 -22.25 -1.37
C LEU A 211 -15.30 -22.21 -2.03
N ASP A 212 -14.73 -21.02 -2.21
CA ASP A 212 -13.44 -20.83 -2.85
C ASP A 212 -12.30 -21.44 -2.02
N PRO A 213 -11.59 -22.48 -2.54
CA PRO A 213 -10.51 -23.13 -1.78
C PRO A 213 -9.37 -22.18 -1.43
N LEU A 214 -9.13 -21.15 -2.24
CA LEU A 214 -8.09 -20.15 -1.97
C LEU A 214 -8.49 -19.26 -0.79
N CYS A 215 -9.76 -18.83 -0.72
CA CYS A 215 -10.30 -18.12 0.44
C CYS A 215 -10.26 -18.98 1.70
N GLN A 216 -10.64 -20.25 1.61
CA GLN A 216 -10.54 -21.17 2.74
C GLN A 216 -9.09 -21.34 3.25
N ALA A 217 -8.10 -21.34 2.35
CA ALA A 217 -6.70 -21.44 2.74
C ALA A 217 -6.21 -20.17 3.48
N VAL A 218 -6.59 -18.98 3.04
CA VAL A 218 -6.23 -17.73 3.75
C VAL A 218 -6.93 -17.62 5.10
N GLU A 219 -8.19 -18.10 5.22
CA GLU A 219 -8.86 -18.22 6.51
C GLU A 219 -8.12 -19.18 7.45
N MET A 220 -7.60 -20.29 6.94
CA MET A 220 -6.80 -21.22 7.76
C MET A 220 -5.52 -20.56 8.28
N ALA A 221 -4.82 -19.76 7.48
CA ALA A 221 -3.67 -18.99 7.95
C ALA A 221 -4.08 -17.99 9.05
N TRP A 222 -5.19 -17.27 8.84
CA TRP A 222 -5.77 -16.34 9.81
C TRP A 222 -6.09 -17.01 11.15
N LYS A 223 -6.80 -18.12 11.11
CA LYS A 223 -7.15 -18.93 12.29
C LYS A 223 -5.93 -19.52 13.01
N ASN A 224 -4.83 -19.71 12.29
CA ASN A 224 -3.53 -20.09 12.86
C ASN A 224 -2.71 -18.91 13.38
N GLY A 225 -3.27 -17.70 13.45
CA GLY A 225 -2.64 -16.53 14.05
C GLY A 225 -1.60 -15.89 13.14
N ILE A 226 -1.76 -15.98 11.82
CA ILE A 226 -0.99 -15.25 10.81
C ILE A 226 -1.89 -14.16 10.23
N VAL A 227 -1.45 -12.92 10.28
CA VAL A 227 -2.15 -11.80 9.63
C VAL A 227 -1.96 -11.92 8.13
N VAL A 228 -3.04 -12.08 7.39
CA VAL A 228 -3.02 -12.21 5.93
C VAL A 228 -3.36 -10.87 5.31
N VAL A 229 -2.45 -10.34 4.48
CA VAL A 229 -2.59 -9.07 3.79
C VAL A 229 -2.64 -9.33 2.28
N VAL A 230 -3.69 -8.87 1.63
CA VAL A 230 -4.00 -9.23 0.24
C VAL A 230 -4.26 -7.98 -0.61
N ALA A 231 -3.80 -7.99 -1.85
CA ALA A 231 -4.08 -6.93 -2.82
C ALA A 231 -5.57 -6.93 -3.22
N ALA A 232 -6.18 -5.74 -3.31
CA ALA A 232 -7.57 -5.62 -3.78
C ALA A 232 -7.74 -5.98 -5.26
N GLY A 233 -6.67 -5.82 -6.06
CA GLY A 233 -6.69 -5.94 -7.51
C GLY A 233 -6.56 -4.59 -8.20
N ASN A 234 -6.34 -4.61 -9.53
CA ASN A 234 -6.04 -3.39 -10.29
C ASN A 234 -7.04 -3.14 -11.43
N ASN A 235 -8.30 -3.49 -11.20
CA ASN A 235 -9.39 -3.38 -12.16
C ASN A 235 -10.32 -2.17 -11.90
N GLY A 236 -9.85 -1.18 -11.13
CA GLY A 236 -10.64 0.03 -10.80
C GLY A 236 -11.09 0.86 -12.00
N ARG A 237 -10.43 0.67 -13.14
CA ARG A 237 -10.76 1.31 -14.42
C ARG A 237 -11.78 0.54 -15.28
N TYR A 238 -12.38 -0.52 -14.75
CA TYR A 238 -13.40 -1.28 -15.46
C TYR A 238 -14.66 -0.43 -15.65
N GLN A 239 -14.81 0.13 -16.85
CA GLN A 239 -15.84 1.13 -17.18
C GLN A 239 -17.28 0.67 -16.91
N PRO A 240 -17.69 -0.59 -17.19
CA PRO A 240 -19.08 -1.01 -17.00
C PRO A 240 -19.58 -0.85 -15.55
N THR A 241 -18.71 -0.92 -14.56
CA THR A 241 -19.07 -0.77 -13.14
C THR A 241 -18.38 0.42 -12.48
N ASN A 242 -17.66 1.23 -13.23
CA ASN A 242 -16.81 2.30 -12.71
C ASN A 242 -15.81 1.79 -11.64
N GLY A 243 -15.33 0.57 -11.85
CA GLY A 243 -14.38 -0.12 -10.97
C GLY A 243 -15.00 -0.81 -9.74
N TYR A 244 -16.29 -0.68 -9.49
CA TYR A 244 -16.98 -1.40 -8.42
C TYR A 244 -17.13 -2.91 -8.74
N ALA A 245 -17.21 -3.74 -7.70
CA ALA A 245 -17.26 -5.20 -7.78
C ALA A 245 -16.06 -5.84 -8.50
N THR A 246 -14.90 -5.21 -8.43
CA THR A 246 -13.68 -5.69 -9.11
C THR A 246 -12.62 -6.23 -8.17
N VAL A 247 -12.90 -6.30 -6.86
CA VAL A 247 -11.99 -6.92 -5.89
C VAL A 247 -11.78 -8.40 -6.24
N THR A 248 -10.52 -8.82 -6.28
CA THR A 248 -10.12 -10.17 -6.70
C THR A 248 -10.07 -11.16 -5.54
N SER A 249 -10.18 -12.47 -5.83
CA SER A 249 -9.89 -13.54 -4.87
C SER A 249 -8.35 -13.67 -4.70
N PRO A 250 -7.84 -13.86 -3.44
CA PRO A 250 -8.57 -14.04 -2.18
C PRO A 250 -8.84 -12.74 -1.40
N GLY A 251 -8.65 -11.55 -2.01
CA GLY A 251 -8.97 -10.26 -1.40
C GLY A 251 -10.46 -10.05 -1.11
N ASN A 252 -11.34 -10.85 -1.74
CA ASN A 252 -12.78 -10.86 -1.47
C ASN A 252 -13.16 -11.54 -0.15
N ASP A 253 -12.22 -12.23 0.51
CA ASP A 253 -12.47 -12.92 1.78
C ASP A 253 -12.68 -11.90 2.92
N PRO A 254 -13.73 -12.05 3.77
CA PRO A 254 -14.05 -11.07 4.80
C PRO A 254 -13.06 -11.07 5.99
N TYR A 255 -12.28 -12.11 6.21
CA TYR A 255 -11.31 -12.18 7.31
C TYR A 255 -10.05 -11.37 7.02
N VAL A 256 -9.46 -11.53 5.84
CA VAL A 256 -8.15 -10.98 5.50
C VAL A 256 -8.16 -9.44 5.44
N ILE A 257 -6.97 -8.82 5.53
CA ILE A 257 -6.80 -7.39 5.29
C ILE A 257 -6.61 -7.16 3.80
N THR A 258 -7.61 -6.63 3.14
CA THR A 258 -7.56 -6.29 1.72
C THR A 258 -7.15 -4.83 1.54
N VAL A 259 -6.15 -4.60 0.70
CA VAL A 259 -5.49 -3.31 0.56
C VAL A 259 -5.71 -2.69 -0.82
N GLY A 260 -6.30 -1.50 -0.84
CA GLY A 260 -6.37 -0.64 -2.03
C GLY A 260 -5.14 0.27 -2.16
N ALA A 261 -4.93 0.87 -3.34
CA ALA A 261 -3.75 1.66 -3.65
C ALA A 261 -4.04 3.16 -3.67
N MET A 262 -3.23 3.92 -2.92
CA MET A 262 -3.16 5.39 -3.02
C MET A 262 -2.01 5.80 -3.94
N LYS A 263 -2.16 6.95 -4.56
CA LYS A 263 -1.17 7.63 -5.38
C LYS A 263 -0.50 8.73 -4.54
N PRO A 264 0.72 8.49 -4.03
CA PRO A 264 1.52 9.55 -3.43
C PRO A 264 1.85 10.62 -4.48
N MET A 265 1.62 11.90 -4.14
CA MET A 265 1.82 13.01 -5.07
C MET A 265 3.26 13.55 -5.06
N GLY A 266 4.23 12.71 -4.69
CA GLY A 266 5.64 13.08 -4.60
C GLY A 266 5.99 13.90 -3.35
N THR A 267 5.05 14.03 -2.42
CA THR A 267 5.23 14.72 -1.13
C THR A 267 5.35 13.72 0.01
N PRO A 268 5.92 14.12 1.16
CA PRO A 268 5.98 13.26 2.35
C PRO A 268 4.65 13.23 3.13
N THR A 269 3.68 14.07 2.76
CA THR A 269 2.37 14.15 3.43
C THR A 269 1.33 13.36 2.65
N ARG A 270 0.40 12.73 3.37
CA ARG A 270 -0.74 12.01 2.77
C ARG A 270 -1.93 12.90 2.44
N VAL A 271 -1.88 14.19 2.80
CA VAL A 271 -3.04 15.10 2.69
C VAL A 271 -3.42 15.38 1.23
N ASP A 272 -2.44 15.39 0.34
CA ASP A 272 -2.58 15.59 -1.09
C ASP A 272 -2.62 14.29 -1.90
N ASP A 273 -2.44 13.12 -1.23
CA ASP A 273 -2.50 11.83 -1.89
C ASP A 273 -3.91 11.54 -2.42
N LEU A 274 -3.97 10.93 -3.60
CA LEU A 274 -5.22 10.57 -4.28
C LEU A 274 -5.37 9.05 -4.35
N ILE A 275 -6.61 8.57 -4.48
CA ILE A 275 -6.81 7.16 -4.82
C ILE A 275 -6.26 6.88 -6.22
N ALA A 276 -5.55 5.76 -6.39
CA ALA A 276 -5.11 5.34 -7.71
C ALA A 276 -6.31 4.79 -8.48
N SER A 277 -6.57 5.34 -9.68
CA SER A 277 -7.78 5.00 -10.46
C SER A 277 -7.87 3.52 -10.83
N TYR A 278 -6.73 2.82 -10.87
CA TYR A 278 -6.70 1.37 -11.11
C TYR A 278 -7.07 0.53 -9.88
N SER A 279 -7.10 1.11 -8.66
CA SER A 279 -7.41 0.34 -7.45
C SER A 279 -8.80 -0.26 -7.52
N SER A 280 -8.91 -1.59 -7.40
CA SER A 280 -10.19 -2.28 -7.40
C SER A 280 -11.06 -1.85 -6.24
N LYS A 281 -12.37 -1.77 -6.48
CA LYS A 281 -13.39 -1.30 -5.54
C LYS A 281 -14.36 -2.41 -5.19
N GLY A 282 -14.82 -2.38 -3.94
CA GLY A 282 -15.93 -3.22 -3.48
C GLY A 282 -17.30 -2.70 -3.94
N PRO A 283 -18.39 -3.25 -3.37
CA PRO A 283 -18.39 -4.49 -2.61
C PRO A 283 -17.97 -5.67 -3.47
N THR A 284 -17.62 -6.82 -2.86
CA THR A 284 -17.20 -7.99 -3.64
C THR A 284 -18.32 -8.54 -4.52
N ALA A 285 -17.96 -9.10 -5.68
CA ALA A 285 -18.88 -9.42 -6.76
C ALA A 285 -20.03 -10.37 -6.39
N ILE A 286 -19.78 -11.39 -5.55
CA ILE A 286 -20.78 -12.45 -5.25
C ILE A 286 -21.36 -12.27 -3.84
N ASP A 287 -20.48 -12.03 -2.85
CA ASP A 287 -20.88 -12.04 -1.45
C ASP A 287 -21.15 -10.64 -0.90
N ALA A 288 -21.00 -9.61 -1.71
CA ALA A 288 -21.21 -8.21 -1.34
C ALA A 288 -20.43 -7.75 -0.09
N VAL A 289 -19.26 -8.34 0.17
CA VAL A 289 -18.41 -7.95 1.30
C VAL A 289 -17.84 -6.55 1.06
N ALA A 290 -17.89 -5.68 2.07
CA ALA A 290 -17.30 -4.36 2.00
C ALA A 290 -15.76 -4.48 1.98
N LYS A 291 -15.16 -4.05 0.88
CA LYS A 291 -13.72 -4.06 0.59
C LYS A 291 -13.35 -2.83 -0.25
N PRO A 292 -12.07 -2.40 -0.25
CA PRO A 292 -10.96 -2.87 0.58
C PRO A 292 -11.19 -2.58 2.06
N ASP A 293 -10.38 -3.15 2.97
CA ASP A 293 -10.45 -2.81 4.39
C ASP A 293 -9.72 -1.48 4.69
N ILE A 294 -8.60 -1.24 4.01
CA ILE A 294 -7.77 -0.04 4.13
C ILE A 294 -7.06 0.26 2.80
N VAL A 295 -6.50 1.47 2.70
CA VAL A 295 -5.64 1.86 1.58
C VAL A 295 -4.24 2.24 2.06
N ALA A 296 -3.25 2.12 1.15
CA ALA A 296 -1.85 2.46 1.40
C ALA A 296 -1.18 2.95 0.11
N PRO A 297 0.02 3.57 0.17
CA PRO A 297 0.78 3.94 -1.02
C PRO A 297 0.99 2.75 -1.94
N GLY A 298 0.66 2.91 -3.22
CA GLY A 298 0.77 1.85 -4.22
C GLY A 298 1.20 2.31 -5.60
N ASN A 299 1.39 3.60 -5.82
CA ASN A 299 1.68 4.15 -7.14
C ASN A 299 3.10 4.72 -7.22
N LEU A 300 3.83 4.36 -8.29
CA LEU A 300 5.21 4.78 -8.57
C LEU A 300 6.18 4.55 -7.40
N LEU A 301 6.06 3.42 -6.73
CA LEU A 301 6.95 3.08 -5.63
C LEU A 301 8.27 2.51 -6.12
N VAL A 302 9.37 3.07 -5.62
CA VAL A 302 10.72 2.57 -5.86
C VAL A 302 11.03 1.47 -4.85
N SER A 303 11.53 0.34 -5.34
CA SER A 303 11.98 -0.77 -4.50
C SER A 303 13.04 -1.61 -5.23
N LEU A 304 13.37 -2.77 -4.68
CA LEU A 304 14.44 -3.64 -5.17
C LEU A 304 14.15 -4.15 -6.58
N GLU A 305 15.21 -4.30 -7.35
CA GLU A 305 15.20 -4.82 -8.70
C GLU A 305 15.69 -6.27 -8.74
N ALA A 306 15.09 -7.07 -9.61
CA ALA A 306 15.56 -8.41 -9.96
C ALA A 306 16.20 -8.36 -11.36
N PRO A 307 17.51 -8.14 -11.50
CA PRO A 307 18.16 -8.04 -12.80
C PRO A 307 17.96 -9.30 -13.65
N ASN A 308 17.73 -9.10 -14.95
CA ASN A 308 17.44 -10.16 -15.94
C ASN A 308 16.07 -10.87 -15.76
N SER A 309 15.21 -10.35 -14.90
CA SER A 309 13.80 -10.80 -14.83
C SER A 309 12.99 -10.31 -16.03
N THR A 310 11.78 -10.83 -16.17
CA THR A 310 10.87 -10.43 -17.25
C THR A 310 10.52 -8.95 -17.16
N LEU A 311 10.22 -8.43 -15.96
CA LEU A 311 9.93 -7.01 -15.77
C LEU A 311 11.16 -6.15 -16.06
N TYR A 312 12.34 -6.57 -15.59
CA TYR A 312 13.60 -5.87 -15.87
C TYR A 312 13.83 -5.70 -17.37
N ASN A 313 13.69 -6.78 -18.15
CA ASN A 313 13.95 -6.76 -19.57
C ASN A 313 12.84 -6.07 -20.39
N GLY A 314 11.59 -6.29 -19.98
CA GLY A 314 10.42 -5.77 -20.69
C GLY A 314 10.17 -4.27 -20.49
N TYR A 315 10.62 -3.73 -19.34
CA TYR A 315 10.31 -2.33 -18.95
C TYR A 315 11.54 -1.55 -18.52
N PRO A 316 12.48 -1.28 -19.42
CA PRO A 316 13.72 -0.57 -19.10
C PRO A 316 13.51 0.83 -18.55
N GLY A 317 12.38 1.48 -18.90
CA GLY A 317 12.01 2.81 -18.37
C GLY A 317 11.66 2.83 -16.89
N ASN A 318 11.38 1.67 -16.28
CA ASN A 318 11.07 1.56 -14.85
C ASN A 318 12.33 1.38 -13.99
N ARG A 319 13.50 1.17 -14.61
CA ARG A 319 14.77 1.10 -13.87
C ARG A 319 15.13 2.48 -13.36
N VAL A 320 15.40 2.58 -12.08
CA VAL A 320 15.70 3.87 -11.44
C VAL A 320 17.10 4.35 -11.85
N PRO A 321 17.26 5.53 -12.46
CA PRO A 321 18.58 6.01 -12.86
C PRO A 321 19.42 6.45 -11.65
N TYR A 322 20.74 6.32 -11.76
CA TYR A 322 21.65 6.65 -10.64
C TYR A 322 21.50 8.09 -10.15
N ASN A 323 21.29 9.07 -11.02
CA ASN A 323 21.12 10.47 -10.63
C ASN A 323 19.84 10.75 -9.82
N PHE A 324 18.90 9.80 -9.79
CA PHE A 324 17.68 9.93 -8.99
C PHE A 324 17.95 9.79 -7.49
N TYR A 325 18.99 9.02 -7.11
CA TYR A 325 19.29 8.71 -5.71
C TYR A 325 20.76 8.86 -5.31
N MET A 326 21.66 9.16 -6.27
CA MET A 326 23.08 9.38 -6.00
C MET A 326 23.49 10.81 -6.32
N ASN A 327 24.26 11.43 -5.44
CA ASN A 327 24.86 12.74 -5.67
C ASN A 327 25.88 12.66 -6.82
N GLY A 328 25.67 13.42 -7.89
CA GLY A 328 26.51 13.37 -9.09
C GLY A 328 26.40 12.08 -9.90
N GLY A 329 25.36 11.28 -9.67
CA GLY A 329 25.08 10.08 -10.44
C GLY A 329 24.76 10.38 -11.91
N SER A 330 24.98 9.40 -12.78
CA SER A 330 24.65 9.49 -14.21
C SER A 330 23.15 9.24 -14.45
N THR A 331 22.68 9.59 -15.64
CA THR A 331 21.32 9.26 -16.11
C THR A 331 21.16 7.79 -16.52
N ALA A 332 22.22 6.99 -16.44
CA ALA A 332 22.15 5.57 -16.74
C ALA A 332 21.25 4.86 -15.73
N PRO A 333 20.42 3.89 -16.18
CA PRO A 333 19.60 3.09 -15.30
C PRO A 333 20.47 2.22 -14.38
N SER A 334 20.12 2.12 -13.11
CA SER A 334 20.76 1.18 -12.19
C SER A 334 20.20 -0.22 -12.37
N SER A 335 20.89 -1.21 -11.83
CA SER A 335 20.41 -2.60 -11.69
C SER A 335 20.00 -2.92 -10.25
N THR A 336 19.72 -1.89 -9.46
CA THR A 336 19.49 -2.02 -8.02
C THR A 336 18.04 -1.75 -7.65
N TYR A 337 17.43 -0.76 -8.31
CA TYR A 337 16.09 -0.29 -7.97
C TYR A 337 15.20 -0.16 -9.19
N PHE A 338 13.93 -0.47 -8.97
CA PHE A 338 12.88 -0.50 -9.97
C PHE A 338 11.63 0.21 -9.46
N THR A 339 10.83 0.79 -10.35
CA THR A 339 9.58 1.47 -10.00
C THR A 339 8.38 0.64 -10.46
N LEU A 340 7.47 0.33 -9.55
CA LEU A 340 6.20 -0.34 -9.87
C LEU A 340 5.01 0.39 -9.26
N SER A 341 3.83 0.10 -9.83
CA SER A 341 2.55 0.60 -9.35
C SER A 341 1.55 -0.57 -9.24
N GLY A 342 0.70 -0.55 -8.21
CA GLY A 342 -0.33 -1.56 -8.03
C GLY A 342 -0.78 -1.68 -6.57
N THR A 343 -1.93 -2.30 -6.34
CA THR A 343 -2.38 -2.72 -5.02
C THR A 343 -1.41 -3.75 -4.40
N SER A 344 -0.62 -4.44 -5.22
CA SER A 344 0.49 -5.30 -4.80
C SER A 344 1.53 -4.54 -3.98
N MET A 345 1.89 -3.31 -4.40
CA MET A 345 2.85 -2.46 -3.71
C MET A 345 2.27 -1.97 -2.38
N ALA A 346 1.00 -1.55 -2.40
CA ALA A 346 0.27 -1.15 -1.20
C ALA A 346 0.19 -2.29 -0.16
N THR A 347 -0.01 -3.53 -0.62
CA THR A 347 -0.02 -4.74 0.21
C THR A 347 1.32 -4.98 0.88
N GLY A 348 2.42 -4.79 0.15
CA GLY A 348 3.78 -4.85 0.71
C GLY A 348 4.00 -3.81 1.81
N VAL A 349 3.57 -2.57 1.58
CA VAL A 349 3.63 -1.49 2.59
C VAL A 349 2.85 -1.88 3.86
N VAL A 350 1.60 -2.35 3.72
CA VAL A 350 0.78 -2.76 4.88
C VAL A 350 1.37 -3.98 5.58
N SER A 351 1.97 -4.92 4.85
CA SER A 351 2.65 -6.07 5.46
C SER A 351 3.82 -5.65 6.35
N GLY A 352 4.57 -4.63 5.94
CA GLY A 352 5.60 -4.00 6.76
C GLY A 352 5.02 -3.31 8.00
N VAL A 353 3.94 -2.55 7.84
CA VAL A 353 3.20 -1.90 8.96
C VAL A 353 2.76 -2.93 10.00
N VAL A 354 2.21 -4.07 9.55
CA VAL A 354 1.79 -5.17 10.44
C VAL A 354 2.99 -5.77 11.16
N ALA A 355 4.14 -5.93 10.49
CA ALA A 355 5.33 -6.47 11.13
C ALA A 355 5.86 -5.56 12.25
N ASP A 356 5.89 -4.26 12.04
CA ASP A 356 6.31 -3.28 13.07
C ASP A 356 5.32 -3.24 14.24
N LEU A 357 4.02 -3.26 13.94
CA LEU A 357 2.98 -3.31 14.97
C LEU A 357 3.09 -4.57 15.84
N LEU A 358 3.34 -5.73 15.23
CA LEU A 358 3.50 -7.00 15.93
C LEU A 358 4.84 -7.12 16.69
N GLN A 359 5.87 -6.40 16.27
CA GLN A 359 7.09 -6.26 17.08
C GLN A 359 6.79 -5.54 18.40
N LYS A 360 6.00 -4.45 18.37
CA LYS A 360 5.59 -3.72 19.59
C LYS A 360 4.61 -4.53 20.43
N THR A 361 3.65 -5.18 19.81
CA THR A 361 2.52 -5.87 20.48
C THR A 361 2.40 -7.31 19.96
N PRO A 362 3.30 -8.23 20.37
CA PRO A 362 3.41 -9.57 19.78
C PRO A 362 2.19 -10.47 20.05
N ASN A 363 1.39 -10.16 21.04
CA ASN A 363 0.23 -10.97 21.44
C ASN A 363 -1.07 -10.62 20.71
N LEU A 364 -1.07 -9.61 19.82
CA LEU A 364 -2.26 -9.29 19.04
C LEU A 364 -2.64 -10.45 18.12
N THR A 365 -3.93 -10.80 18.14
CA THR A 365 -4.50 -11.73 17.15
C THR A 365 -4.65 -11.04 15.79
N PRO A 366 -4.81 -11.77 14.69
CA PRO A 366 -5.09 -11.19 13.39
C PRO A 366 -6.30 -10.24 13.40
N ASP A 367 -7.39 -10.63 14.06
CA ASP A 367 -8.58 -9.78 14.22
C ASP A 367 -8.28 -8.47 14.94
N GLN A 368 -7.47 -8.53 16.00
CA GLN A 368 -7.07 -7.34 16.74
C GLN A 368 -6.17 -6.41 15.93
N VAL A 369 -5.28 -6.98 15.10
CA VAL A 369 -4.45 -6.21 14.16
C VAL A 369 -5.32 -5.51 13.13
N LYS A 370 -6.20 -6.25 12.44
CA LYS A 370 -7.11 -5.68 11.43
C LYS A 370 -7.98 -4.58 12.03
N ALA A 371 -8.67 -4.86 13.13
CA ALA A 371 -9.52 -3.88 13.80
C ALA A 371 -8.75 -2.61 14.19
N ARG A 372 -7.54 -2.76 14.73
CA ARG A 372 -6.69 -1.63 15.14
C ARG A 372 -6.27 -0.78 13.95
N LEU A 373 -5.77 -1.39 12.87
CA LEU A 373 -5.38 -0.67 11.66
C LEU A 373 -6.56 0.09 11.04
N MET A 374 -7.73 -0.54 10.95
CA MET A 374 -8.94 0.10 10.42
C MET A 374 -9.40 1.27 11.30
N LYS A 375 -9.40 1.10 12.62
CA LYS A 375 -9.81 2.15 13.57
C LYS A 375 -8.89 3.36 13.50
N THR A 376 -7.59 3.15 13.44
CA THR A 376 -6.58 4.20 13.50
C THR A 376 -6.21 4.78 12.13
N ALA A 377 -6.74 4.23 11.05
CA ALA A 377 -6.54 4.75 9.71
C ALA A 377 -6.97 6.22 9.60
N TRP A 378 -6.21 7.00 8.85
CA TRP A 378 -6.53 8.40 8.55
C TRP A 378 -7.74 8.47 7.60
N LYS A 379 -8.71 9.38 7.88
CA LYS A 379 -10.05 9.36 7.28
C LYS A 379 -10.45 10.63 6.53
N SER A 380 -9.51 11.56 6.35
CA SER A 380 -9.82 12.84 5.71
C SER A 380 -9.47 12.81 4.23
N PHE A 381 -10.43 12.58 3.37
CA PHE A 381 -10.27 12.52 1.92
C PHE A 381 -11.15 13.57 1.24
N PRO A 382 -10.85 13.95 -0.02
CA PRO A 382 -11.81 14.69 -0.83
C PRO A 382 -13.04 13.82 -1.15
N ALA A 383 -14.15 14.42 -1.54
CA ALA A 383 -15.34 13.65 -1.95
C ALA A 383 -15.08 12.86 -3.25
N TYR A 384 -14.32 13.46 -4.17
CA TYR A 384 -13.98 12.91 -5.48
C TYR A 384 -12.57 13.31 -5.88
N SER A 385 -11.94 12.49 -6.71
CA SER A 385 -10.76 12.89 -7.49
C SER A 385 -10.87 12.40 -8.93
N SER A 386 -10.13 13.04 -9.83
CA SER A 386 -10.07 12.62 -11.23
C SER A 386 -8.63 12.43 -11.65
N THR A 387 -8.36 11.36 -12.37
CA THR A 387 -7.04 11.05 -12.92
C THR A 387 -7.19 10.69 -14.40
N THR A 388 -6.38 11.31 -15.25
CA THR A 388 -6.31 10.97 -16.67
C THR A 388 -5.21 9.94 -16.90
N ASP A 389 -5.54 8.81 -17.51
CA ASP A 389 -4.54 7.84 -17.93
C ASP A 389 -3.74 8.41 -19.11
N PRO A 390 -2.43 8.61 -18.96
CA PRO A 390 -1.61 9.21 -20.01
C PRO A 390 -1.47 8.34 -21.26
N THR A 391 -1.74 7.03 -21.14
CA THR A 391 -1.63 6.07 -22.25
C THR A 391 -2.87 6.11 -23.13
N THR A 392 -4.07 6.17 -22.51
CA THR A 392 -5.35 6.11 -23.22
C THR A 392 -6.02 7.46 -23.38
N GLY A 393 -5.61 8.47 -22.62
CA GLY A 393 -6.25 9.79 -22.55
C GLY A 393 -7.62 9.77 -21.83
N ILE A 394 -8.04 8.62 -21.28
CA ILE A 394 -9.32 8.48 -20.58
C ILE A 394 -9.18 9.06 -19.18
N THR A 395 -10.15 9.89 -18.77
CA THR A 395 -10.25 10.42 -17.41
C THR A 395 -11.18 9.54 -16.59
N TYR A 396 -10.70 9.10 -15.44
CA TYR A 396 -11.44 8.33 -14.43
C TYR A 396 -11.75 9.24 -13.25
N THR A 397 -12.97 9.22 -12.79
CA THR A 397 -13.40 9.96 -11.59
C THR A 397 -13.79 8.98 -10.51
N ASP A 398 -13.10 9.07 -9.38
CA ASP A 398 -13.24 8.17 -8.25
C ASP A 398 -13.93 8.88 -7.09
N GLN A 399 -14.99 8.28 -6.56
CA GLN A 399 -15.63 8.69 -5.32
C GLN A 399 -14.92 8.03 -4.12
N TYR A 400 -14.69 8.82 -3.07
CA TYR A 400 -14.07 8.30 -1.84
C TYR A 400 -15.13 7.79 -0.88
N ASP A 401 -15.62 6.59 -1.13
CA ASP A 401 -16.56 5.88 -0.28
C ASP A 401 -15.91 4.65 0.39
N VAL A 402 -16.69 3.95 1.20
CA VAL A 402 -16.25 2.75 1.93
C VAL A 402 -15.76 1.63 1.00
N PHE A 403 -16.23 1.58 -0.24
CA PHE A 403 -15.83 0.57 -1.22
C PHE A 403 -14.58 0.97 -2.01
N THR A 404 -14.18 2.22 -1.92
CA THR A 404 -13.00 2.78 -2.58
C THR A 404 -11.81 2.86 -1.63
N VAL A 405 -12.01 3.37 -0.41
CA VAL A 405 -10.92 3.62 0.56
C VAL A 405 -11.02 2.77 1.83
N GLY A 406 -12.04 1.95 1.98
CA GLY A 406 -12.24 1.16 3.18
C GLY A 406 -12.39 2.04 4.43
N ALA A 407 -11.75 1.62 5.51
CA ALA A 407 -11.69 2.39 6.76
C ALA A 407 -10.73 3.59 6.68
N GLY A 408 -9.94 3.73 5.62
CA GLY A 408 -9.06 4.87 5.40
C GLY A 408 -7.61 4.51 5.09
N TYR A 409 -6.74 5.52 5.13
CA TYR A 409 -5.33 5.41 4.84
C TYR A 409 -4.56 4.90 6.06
N VAL A 410 -3.80 3.83 5.91
CA VAL A 410 -3.05 3.22 7.02
C VAL A 410 -2.12 4.21 7.71
N ASP A 411 -2.10 4.19 9.04
CA ASP A 411 -1.25 5.04 9.89
C ASP A 411 -0.57 4.21 10.96
N LEU A 412 0.72 3.94 10.78
CA LEU A 412 1.49 3.10 11.68
C LEU A 412 1.69 3.77 13.05
N GLU A 413 1.96 5.07 13.09
CA GLU A 413 2.12 5.79 14.36
C GLU A 413 0.85 5.74 15.20
N ALA A 414 -0.29 6.04 14.57
CA ALA A 414 -1.58 5.96 15.26
C ALA A 414 -1.90 4.54 15.75
N ALA A 415 -1.56 3.51 14.94
CA ALA A 415 -1.75 2.11 15.32
C ALA A 415 -0.85 1.69 16.47
N LEU A 416 0.40 2.14 16.49
CA LEU A 416 1.34 1.89 17.58
C LEU A 416 0.91 2.57 18.89
N ASN A 417 0.33 3.76 18.80
CA ASN A 417 -0.12 4.52 19.97
C ASN A 417 -1.51 4.10 20.50
N ASN A 418 -2.24 3.30 19.73
CA ASN A 418 -3.54 2.79 20.16
C ASN A 418 -3.36 1.59 21.10
N THR A 419 -4.01 1.62 22.25
CA THR A 419 -3.97 0.56 23.27
C THR A 419 -5.28 -0.23 23.36
N ASP A 420 -6.29 0.13 22.56
CA ASP A 420 -7.58 -0.54 22.57
C ASP A 420 -7.43 -2.00 22.09
N VAL A 421 -8.12 -2.89 22.77
CA VAL A 421 -8.14 -4.32 22.46
C VAL A 421 -9.53 -4.72 21.99
N ALA A 422 -9.64 -5.07 20.73
CA ALA A 422 -10.89 -5.56 20.14
C ALA A 422 -11.23 -6.94 20.68
N LYS A 423 -12.52 -7.16 20.94
CA LYS A 423 -13.08 -8.48 21.32
C LYS A 423 -14.07 -8.91 20.25
N GLY A 424 -13.89 -10.09 19.67
CA GLY A 424 -14.68 -10.60 18.57
C GLY A 424 -13.86 -10.79 17.30
N THR A 425 -14.53 -11.08 16.20
CA THR A 425 -13.92 -11.28 14.89
C THR A 425 -13.92 -9.95 14.10
N ALA A 426 -12.84 -9.67 13.39
CA ALA A 426 -12.76 -8.48 12.53
C ALA A 426 -13.24 -8.79 11.09
N ILE A 427 -14.34 -9.53 10.97
CA ILE A 427 -14.98 -9.88 9.70
C ILE A 427 -15.53 -8.60 9.06
N SER A 428 -15.17 -8.34 7.81
CA SER A 428 -15.70 -7.21 7.05
C SER A 428 -17.22 -7.38 6.84
N PRO A 429 -18.00 -6.28 6.93
CA PRO A 429 -19.45 -6.33 6.81
C PRO A 429 -19.90 -6.65 5.38
N VAL A 430 -21.15 -7.05 5.25
CA VAL A 430 -21.81 -7.31 3.97
C VAL A 430 -22.66 -6.09 3.59
N ALA A 431 -22.50 -5.61 2.36
CA ALA A 431 -23.35 -4.55 1.81
C ALA A 431 -24.71 -5.14 1.35
N SER A 432 -25.79 -4.42 1.61
CA SER A 432 -27.12 -4.76 1.14
C SER A 432 -27.84 -3.51 0.62
N TYR A 433 -28.57 -3.67 -0.47
CA TYR A 433 -29.36 -2.61 -1.08
C TYR A 433 -30.83 -2.76 -0.67
N ASN A 434 -31.43 -1.67 -0.23
CA ASN A 434 -32.86 -1.63 0.07
C ASN A 434 -33.60 -0.89 -1.05
N ALA A 435 -34.29 -1.63 -1.91
CA ALA A 435 -35.01 -1.10 -3.05
C ALA A 435 -36.17 -0.16 -2.66
N ASN A 436 -36.73 -0.27 -1.44
CA ASN A 436 -37.85 0.55 -1.01
C ASN A 436 -37.44 2.01 -0.78
N ASN A 437 -36.20 2.27 -0.40
CA ASN A 437 -35.72 3.62 -0.12
C ASN A 437 -34.47 4.01 -0.92
N GLY A 438 -33.94 3.11 -1.75
CA GLY A 438 -32.77 3.36 -2.59
C GLY A 438 -31.44 3.46 -1.84
N TYR A 439 -31.34 2.95 -0.61
CA TYR A 439 -30.16 3.07 0.22
C TYR A 439 -29.35 1.77 0.31
N VAL A 440 -28.05 1.92 0.46
CA VAL A 440 -27.11 0.83 0.76
C VAL A 440 -26.81 0.83 2.25
N TYR A 441 -26.85 -0.36 2.85
CA TYR A 441 -26.55 -0.58 4.26
C TYR A 441 -25.42 -1.59 4.40
N LEU A 442 -24.61 -1.44 5.46
CA LEU A 442 -23.69 -2.47 5.88
C LEU A 442 -24.31 -3.27 7.02
N THR A 443 -24.22 -4.59 6.90
CA THR A 443 -24.71 -5.53 7.90
C THR A 443 -23.52 -6.30 8.48
N ASP A 444 -23.33 -6.20 9.79
CA ASP A 444 -22.26 -6.87 10.49
C ASP A 444 -22.64 -8.29 10.87
N SER A 445 -21.64 -9.19 10.88
CA SER A 445 -21.79 -10.48 11.55
C SER A 445 -22.08 -10.28 13.05
N PRO A 446 -22.95 -11.08 13.68
CA PRO A 446 -23.20 -10.99 15.13
C PRO A 446 -21.95 -11.14 16.00
N SER A 447 -20.92 -11.84 15.50
CA SER A 447 -19.62 -12.00 16.18
C SER A 447 -18.63 -10.88 15.87
N ALA A 448 -18.98 -9.94 15.00
CA ALA A 448 -18.06 -8.89 14.57
C ALA A 448 -17.76 -7.90 15.70
N VAL A 449 -16.51 -7.49 15.77
CA VAL A 449 -16.02 -6.53 16.77
C VAL A 449 -16.79 -5.19 16.69
N TRP A 450 -17.31 -4.83 15.51
CA TRP A 450 -18.07 -3.61 15.25
C TRP A 450 -19.40 -3.52 15.98
N ASN A 451 -19.91 -4.66 16.46
CA ASN A 451 -21.14 -4.76 17.25
C ASN A 451 -20.93 -4.69 18.76
N THR A 452 -19.68 -4.65 19.24
CA THR A 452 -19.38 -4.92 20.66
C THR A 452 -19.40 -3.70 21.56
N SER A 453 -19.15 -2.49 21.06
CA SER A 453 -19.15 -1.25 21.84
C SER A 453 -19.10 -0.02 20.95
N SER A 454 -19.38 1.17 21.53
CA SER A 454 -19.20 2.46 20.83
C SER A 454 -17.76 2.72 20.39
N THR A 455 -16.77 2.19 21.12
CA THR A 455 -15.33 2.30 20.79
C THR A 455 -14.98 1.58 19.48
N TRP A 456 -15.70 0.53 19.15
CA TRP A 456 -15.50 -0.31 17.98
C TRP A 456 -16.69 -0.28 17.01
N SER A 457 -17.61 0.66 17.18
CA SER A 457 -18.76 0.78 16.27
C SER A 457 -18.32 1.08 14.84
N ASN A 458 -19.18 0.80 13.89
CA ASN A 458 -18.95 1.10 12.49
C ASN A 458 -18.50 2.55 12.27
N SER A 459 -19.15 3.52 12.90
CA SER A 459 -18.74 4.93 12.79
C SER A 459 -17.35 5.21 13.37
N ALA A 460 -16.94 4.53 14.45
CA ALA A 460 -15.61 4.69 15.01
C ALA A 460 -14.51 4.08 14.13
N VAL A 461 -14.79 2.96 13.47
CA VAL A 461 -13.82 2.21 12.66
C VAL A 461 -13.76 2.73 11.23
N TRP A 462 -14.92 2.90 10.58
CA TRP A 462 -15.01 3.30 9.17
C TRP A 462 -15.04 4.81 8.96
N GLY A 463 -15.33 5.59 9.99
CA GLY A 463 -15.42 7.06 9.94
C GLY A 463 -16.79 7.57 9.52
N SER A 464 -17.31 8.54 10.27
CA SER A 464 -18.67 9.07 10.08
C SER A 464 -18.85 9.94 8.82
N SER A 465 -17.78 10.59 8.35
CA SER A 465 -17.87 11.52 7.21
C SER A 465 -17.81 10.83 5.84
N GLN A 466 -17.34 9.57 5.80
CA GLN A 466 -17.14 8.83 4.56
C GLN A 466 -17.91 7.51 4.54
N PHE A 467 -18.45 7.18 5.67
CA PHE A 467 -19.23 5.99 5.86
C PHE A 467 -20.69 6.27 5.48
N MET A 468 -21.08 5.76 4.36
CA MET A 468 -22.38 6.01 3.74
C MET A 468 -23.41 4.96 4.18
N VAL A 469 -23.47 4.61 5.47
CA VAL A 469 -24.56 3.77 6.01
C VAL A 469 -25.88 4.49 5.75
N GLY A 470 -26.76 3.87 4.97
CA GLY A 470 -28.02 4.47 4.57
C GLY A 470 -27.87 5.64 3.59
N ALA A 471 -26.75 5.75 2.90
CA ALA A 471 -26.63 6.70 1.80
C ALA A 471 -27.47 6.26 0.60
N PRO A 472 -28.10 7.21 -0.14
CA PRO A 472 -28.81 6.85 -1.36
C PRO A 472 -27.85 6.20 -2.37
N ALA A 473 -28.31 5.19 -3.08
CA ALA A 473 -27.55 4.53 -4.14
C ALA A 473 -27.05 5.52 -5.21
N SER A 474 -27.76 6.63 -5.41
CA SER A 474 -27.35 7.73 -6.27
C SER A 474 -26.09 8.46 -5.78
N ALA A 475 -25.75 8.38 -4.51
CA ALA A 475 -24.50 8.91 -3.98
C ALA A 475 -23.27 8.07 -4.40
N MET A 476 -23.48 6.83 -4.81
CA MET A 476 -22.53 5.98 -5.50
C MET A 476 -22.69 6.16 -7.01
N SER A 477 -22.70 7.40 -7.46
CA SER A 477 -23.06 7.79 -8.81
C SER A 477 -22.21 7.06 -9.85
N GLY A 478 -22.91 6.42 -10.80
CA GLY A 478 -22.29 5.70 -11.91
C GLY A 478 -22.07 4.22 -11.68
N SER A 479 -22.37 3.67 -10.49
CA SER A 479 -22.32 2.23 -10.30
C SER A 479 -23.60 1.57 -10.81
N PRO A 480 -23.54 0.75 -11.87
CA PRO A 480 -24.69 -0.03 -12.32
C PRO A 480 -25.15 -1.07 -11.29
N LEU A 481 -24.34 -1.32 -10.24
CA LEU A 481 -24.68 -2.24 -9.15
C LEU A 481 -25.90 -1.79 -8.34
N TRP A 482 -26.14 -0.47 -8.26
CA TRP A 482 -27.17 0.10 -7.40
C TRP A 482 -28.26 0.88 -8.16
N GLY A 483 -28.07 1.13 -9.44
CA GLY A 483 -28.96 1.98 -10.25
C GLY A 483 -29.93 1.28 -11.16
N CYS A 484 -29.93 -0.04 -11.22
CA CYS A 484 -30.85 -0.81 -12.06
C CYS A 484 -32.05 -1.30 -11.24
N ASN A 485 -33.24 -1.03 -11.75
CA ASN A 485 -34.52 -1.34 -11.10
C ASN A 485 -34.83 -2.83 -10.90
N GLU A 486 -33.93 -3.73 -11.24
CA GLU A 486 -34.17 -5.15 -11.10
C GLU A 486 -32.89 -5.83 -10.62
N GLU A 487 -32.88 -6.22 -9.39
CA GLU A 487 -31.90 -7.04 -8.68
C GLU A 487 -30.42 -6.69 -8.94
N PRO A 488 -29.72 -6.01 -8.03
CA PRO A 488 -28.28 -5.66 -8.18
C PRO A 488 -27.38 -6.87 -8.40
N TRP A 489 -27.89 -8.04 -8.17
CA TRP A 489 -27.22 -9.32 -8.31
C TRP A 489 -27.87 -10.24 -9.33
N GLY A 490 -28.78 -9.69 -10.14
CA GLY A 490 -29.44 -10.44 -11.21
C GLY A 490 -28.39 -11.01 -12.17
N SER A 491 -28.60 -12.26 -12.53
CA SER A 491 -27.77 -13.11 -13.37
C SER A 491 -27.34 -12.52 -14.75
N ASN A 492 -27.84 -11.35 -15.11
CA ASN A 492 -27.66 -10.80 -16.45
C ASN A 492 -26.54 -9.75 -16.60
N VAL A 493 -25.97 -9.20 -15.54
CA VAL A 493 -24.90 -8.21 -15.66
C VAL A 493 -23.53 -8.79 -15.36
N LEU A 494 -23.41 -9.70 -14.41
CA LEU A 494 -22.15 -10.37 -14.05
C LEU A 494 -22.06 -11.80 -14.61
N TRP A 495 -23.21 -12.43 -14.91
CA TRP A 495 -23.30 -13.82 -15.35
C TRP A 495 -24.03 -14.01 -16.68
N GLY A 496 -24.43 -12.95 -17.33
CA GLY A 496 -25.01 -13.01 -18.67
C GLY A 496 -23.99 -13.59 -19.65
N SER A 497 -24.37 -14.68 -20.32
CA SER A 497 -23.55 -15.43 -21.27
C SER A 497 -22.91 -14.60 -22.40
N ASN A 498 -23.19 -13.31 -22.47
CA ASN A 498 -22.77 -12.48 -23.61
C ASN A 498 -21.75 -11.37 -23.29
N VAL A 499 -21.43 -11.09 -22.01
CA VAL A 499 -20.52 -9.98 -21.68
C VAL A 499 -19.23 -10.45 -21.01
N LEU A 500 -19.29 -11.43 -20.15
CA LEU A 500 -18.11 -11.95 -19.44
C LEU A 500 -17.63 -13.32 -19.94
N TRP A 501 -18.51 -14.10 -20.61
CA TRP A 501 -18.23 -15.42 -21.11
C TRP A 501 -18.47 -15.57 -22.61
N GLY A 502 -18.80 -14.50 -23.31
CA GLY A 502 -18.85 -14.50 -24.76
C GLY A 502 -17.45 -14.74 -25.33
N SER A 503 -17.35 -15.74 -26.20
CA SER A 503 -16.12 -16.26 -26.79
C SER A 503 -15.23 -15.23 -27.51
N ASN A 504 -15.57 -13.96 -27.52
CA ASN A 504 -14.88 -12.96 -28.35
C ASN A 504 -14.34 -11.72 -27.62
N VAL A 505 -14.58 -11.54 -26.31
CA VAL A 505 -14.16 -10.30 -25.63
C VAL A 505 -13.22 -10.53 -24.46
N LEU A 506 -13.31 -11.63 -23.74
CA LEU A 506 -12.51 -11.90 -22.54
C LEU A 506 -11.50 -13.04 -22.70
N TRP A 507 -11.65 -13.87 -23.71
CA TRP A 507 -10.76 -14.98 -23.99
C TRP A 507 -10.03 -14.82 -25.34
N GLY A 508 -10.19 -13.70 -26.01
CA GLY A 508 -9.35 -13.34 -27.13
C GLY A 508 -7.92 -13.14 -26.64
N SER A 509 -6.97 -13.79 -27.27
CA SER A 509 -5.56 -13.91 -26.92
C SER A 509 -4.77 -12.61 -26.70
N ASN A 510 -5.42 -11.45 -26.63
CA ASN A 510 -4.73 -10.15 -26.60
C ASN A 510 -5.19 -9.14 -25.55
N VAL A 511 -6.18 -9.40 -24.71
CA VAL A 511 -6.73 -8.30 -23.86
C VAL A 511 -6.68 -8.55 -22.35
N LEU A 512 -6.74 -9.76 -21.85
CA LEU A 512 -6.83 -10.00 -20.39
C LEU A 512 -5.83 -11.02 -19.85
N TRP A 513 -5.18 -11.79 -20.68
CA TRP A 513 -4.13 -12.72 -20.30
C TRP A 513 -2.77 -12.33 -20.89
N GLY A 514 -2.69 -11.19 -21.53
CA GLY A 514 -1.43 -10.55 -21.79
C GLY A 514 -0.80 -10.15 -20.44
N SER A 515 0.46 -10.41 -20.29
CA SER A 515 1.34 -10.25 -19.14
C SER A 515 1.27 -8.93 -18.36
N ASN A 516 0.36 -8.03 -18.69
CA ASN A 516 0.32 -6.65 -18.19
C ASN A 516 -0.85 -6.31 -17.26
N VAL A 517 -1.81 -7.19 -17.05
CA VAL A 517 -3.05 -6.80 -16.36
C VAL A 517 -3.31 -7.55 -15.07
N LEU A 518 -2.76 -8.74 -14.88
CA LEU A 518 -3.12 -9.57 -13.72
C LEU A 518 -2.35 -9.27 -12.45
N TRP A 519 -1.19 -8.64 -12.49
CA TRP A 519 -0.32 -8.54 -11.32
C TRP A 519 0.14 -7.13 -11.00
N GLY A 520 -0.68 -6.18 -11.29
CA GLY A 520 -0.52 -4.87 -10.74
C GLY A 520 0.42 -3.96 -11.45
N SER A 521 0.93 -4.35 -12.54
CA SER A 521 1.79 -3.43 -13.25
C SER A 521 0.98 -2.64 -14.28
N ASN A 522 0.51 -1.49 -13.90
CA ASN A 522 0.47 -0.41 -14.86
C ASN A 522 1.93 0.01 -15.09
N VAL A 523 2.68 -0.87 -15.74
CA VAL A 523 4.15 -0.86 -15.76
C VAL A 523 4.70 0.34 -16.53
N ASN A 524 3.89 0.98 -17.34
CA ASN A 524 4.28 2.12 -18.17
C ASN A 524 4.16 3.47 -17.45
N GLY A 525 4.53 3.53 -16.19
CA GLY A 525 4.80 4.80 -15.56
C GLY A 525 3.85 5.23 -14.47
N GLY A 526 2.89 4.41 -14.07
CA GLY A 526 1.94 4.82 -13.03
C GLY A 526 1.13 6.06 -13.42
N GLU A 527 0.36 6.57 -12.49
CA GLU A 527 -0.36 7.83 -12.65
C GLU A 527 0.54 8.99 -12.22
N GLN A 528 0.70 9.99 -13.10
CA GLN A 528 1.37 11.25 -12.76
C GLN A 528 0.44 12.19 -12.01
#